data_5e3d0724b8d3b3a16a46ca3070ce3091
#
_entry.id   5e3d0724b8d3b3a16a46ca3070ce3091
#
_cell.length_a   1.000
_cell.length_b   1.000
_cell.length_c   1.000
_cell.angle_alpha   90.00
_cell.angle_beta   90.00
_cell.angle_gamma   90.00
#
_symmetry.space_group_name_H-M   'P 1'
#
loop_
_entity.id
_entity.type
_entity.pdbx_description
1 polymer ?
#
loop_
_entity_poly.entity_id
_entity_poly.type
_entity_poly.pdbx_seq_one_letter_code
_entity_poly.pdbx_strand_id
1 'polypeptide(L)'
;MKKICCLLSVIMAALIIAGCGGGKKKEGVQIVTSFFPMYVATINVTDGIDGVNVRNMTAPQTGCLHDYQLSVEDMKQLEDADIFVVNGGGMESFLSKVTESKKKLQVVEAAKDIPMLKDAEGPNPHLWVGITCYIQQVKNIADQLAKADAKHADLYKKNAEAYIAKLKRLKQDMHAKIDPLKNRKIVTFHEAFPYMAQEFKLEIVDVVEREPGTEPTPQELEALIKQVKGMPVKALFAEPQYSPAAAETVARETGAKIYQLDPCVTGEAKPENKDAYLKAMAKNADVLAEALK
;
A
#
# COMPACT_ATOMS: atom_id res chain seq x y z
N MET A 1 -46.27 -31.74 52.92
CA MET A 1 -46.19 -31.16 51.59
C MET A 1 -45.60 -29.73 51.56
N LYS A 2 -44.84 -29.29 52.57
CA LYS A 2 -44.27 -27.92 52.64
C LYS A 2 -42.74 -27.83 52.55
N LYS A 3 -42.02 -28.94 52.30
CA LYS A 3 -40.56 -29.00 52.27
C LYS A 3 -39.94 -29.29 50.86
N ILE A 4 -40.77 -29.48 49.82
CA ILE A 4 -40.31 -29.81 48.48
C ILE A 4 -40.27 -28.57 47.54
N CYS A 5 -41.00 -27.48 47.90
CA CYS A 5 -41.02 -26.26 47.08
C CYS A 5 -39.80 -25.35 47.20
N CYS A 6 -38.95 -25.49 48.28
CA CYS A 6 -37.77 -24.62 48.44
C CYS A 6 -36.54 -25.10 47.71
N LEU A 7 -36.45 -26.37 47.26
CA LEU A 7 -35.27 -26.89 46.55
C LEU A 7 -35.29 -26.61 45.04
N LEU A 8 -36.46 -26.36 44.46
CA LEU A 8 -36.58 -26.05 43.01
C LEU A 8 -36.30 -24.57 42.68
N SER A 9 -36.37 -23.67 43.66
CA SER A 9 -36.14 -22.23 43.44
C SER A 9 -34.64 -21.85 43.46
N VAL A 10 -33.76 -22.71 44.02
CA VAL A 10 -32.31 -22.45 44.09
C VAL A 10 -31.59 -22.93 42.81
N ILE A 11 -32.13 -23.93 42.12
CA ILE A 11 -31.54 -24.45 40.89
C ILE A 11 -31.83 -23.54 39.68
N MET A 12 -32.86 -22.70 39.72
CA MET A 12 -33.21 -21.79 38.61
C MET A 12 -32.45 -20.46 38.62
N ALA A 13 -31.76 -20.13 39.72
CA ALA A 13 -30.95 -18.90 39.83
C ALA A 13 -29.49 -19.08 39.39
N ALA A 14 -29.02 -20.33 39.18
CA ALA A 14 -27.64 -20.63 38.78
C ALA A 14 -27.40 -20.75 37.28
N LEU A 15 -28.44 -20.58 36.46
CA LEU A 15 -28.38 -20.74 34.99
C LEU A 15 -28.41 -19.41 34.18
N ILE A 16 -28.36 -18.24 34.85
CA ILE A 16 -28.45 -16.91 34.16
C ILE A 16 -27.10 -16.17 34.13
N ILE A 17 -25.98 -16.77 34.53
CA ILE A 17 -24.65 -16.10 34.49
C ILE A 17 -23.71 -16.69 33.42
N ALA A 18 -24.22 -17.43 32.45
CA ALA A 18 -23.39 -17.96 31.35
C ALA A 18 -23.75 -17.30 30.00
N GLY A 19 -24.03 -16.00 29.99
CA GLY A 19 -24.47 -15.26 28.80
C GLY A 19 -23.80 -13.91 28.60
N CYS A 20 -22.57 -13.70 29.09
CA CYS A 20 -21.73 -12.62 28.58
C CYS A 20 -21.00 -13.18 27.35
N GLY A 21 -21.46 -12.81 26.18
CA GLY A 21 -20.84 -13.10 24.88
C GLY A 21 -19.44 -12.51 24.80
N GLY A 22 -18.46 -13.19 25.36
CA GLY A 22 -17.06 -13.02 25.04
C GLY A 22 -16.87 -13.56 23.63
N GLY A 23 -16.76 -12.71 22.63
CA GLY A 23 -16.28 -13.12 21.32
C GLY A 23 -15.01 -13.93 21.53
N LYS A 24 -14.95 -15.15 20.97
CA LYS A 24 -13.74 -15.98 21.06
C LYS A 24 -12.58 -15.13 20.56
N LYS A 25 -11.64 -14.79 21.45
CA LYS A 25 -10.40 -14.12 21.03
C LYS A 25 -9.77 -15.01 19.96
N LYS A 26 -9.52 -14.45 18.78
CA LYS A 26 -8.88 -15.18 17.71
C LYS A 26 -7.51 -15.65 18.20
N GLU A 27 -7.19 -16.92 17.99
CA GLU A 27 -5.89 -17.45 18.42
C GLU A 27 -4.77 -16.82 17.57
N GLY A 28 -3.66 -16.47 18.23
CA GLY A 28 -2.48 -15.93 17.59
C GLY A 28 -2.50 -14.40 17.40
N VAL A 29 -1.44 -13.90 16.77
CA VAL A 29 -1.23 -12.47 16.48
C VAL A 29 -2.09 -12.05 15.30
N GLN A 30 -2.92 -11.02 15.49
CA GLN A 30 -3.80 -10.48 14.47
C GLN A 30 -3.18 -9.19 13.89
N ILE A 31 -2.72 -9.25 12.66
CA ILE A 31 -2.13 -8.11 11.94
C ILE A 31 -3.15 -7.62 10.90
N VAL A 32 -3.42 -6.32 10.91
CA VAL A 32 -4.15 -5.62 9.85
C VAL A 32 -3.19 -4.70 9.13
N THR A 33 -3.25 -4.64 7.82
CA THR A 33 -2.48 -3.70 6.99
C THR A 33 -3.40 -2.65 6.41
N SER A 34 -2.94 -1.43 6.24
CA SER A 34 -3.77 -0.32 5.75
C SER A 34 -4.23 -0.54 4.31
N PHE A 35 -3.35 -0.94 3.41
CA PHE A 35 -3.65 -1.16 2.00
C PHE A 35 -2.70 -2.16 1.35
N PHE A 36 -2.95 -2.47 0.08
CA PHE A 36 -2.36 -3.61 -0.62
C PHE A 36 -0.83 -3.66 -0.62
N PRO A 37 -0.04 -2.59 -0.88
CA PRO A 37 1.43 -2.68 -0.83
C PRO A 37 1.97 -3.09 0.55
N MET A 38 1.33 -2.59 1.63
CA MET A 38 1.67 -2.97 3.00
C MET A 38 1.28 -4.41 3.29
N TYR A 39 0.14 -4.87 2.74
CA TYR A 39 -0.26 -6.27 2.80
C TYR A 39 0.78 -7.17 2.16
N VAL A 40 1.19 -6.88 0.92
CA VAL A 40 2.19 -7.69 0.20
C VAL A 40 3.53 -7.75 0.96
N ALA A 41 4.00 -6.62 1.51
CA ALA A 41 5.20 -6.59 2.34
C ALA A 41 5.04 -7.49 3.57
N THR A 42 3.90 -7.34 4.28
CA THR A 42 3.66 -8.03 5.55
C THR A 42 3.50 -9.54 5.37
N ILE A 43 2.76 -10.01 4.34
CA ILE A 43 2.60 -11.46 4.11
C ILE A 43 3.93 -12.14 3.69
N ASN A 44 4.87 -11.40 3.08
CA ASN A 44 6.20 -11.94 2.83
C ASN A 44 7.03 -12.02 4.13
N VAL A 45 6.92 -11.04 5.02
CA VAL A 45 7.61 -11.04 6.31
C VAL A 45 7.05 -12.10 7.25
N THR A 46 5.76 -12.40 7.15
CA THR A 46 5.07 -13.38 8.02
C THR A 46 4.90 -14.76 7.38
N ASP A 47 5.49 -15.01 6.21
CA ASP A 47 5.31 -16.24 5.44
C ASP A 47 5.64 -17.49 6.25
N GLY A 48 4.67 -18.42 6.33
CA GLY A 48 4.84 -19.70 7.02
C GLY A 48 4.98 -19.64 8.54
N ILE A 49 4.61 -18.54 9.18
CA ILE A 49 4.64 -18.41 10.65
C ILE A 49 3.29 -18.81 11.23
N ASP A 50 3.26 -19.92 11.93
CA ASP A 50 2.05 -20.42 12.59
C ASP A 50 1.56 -19.45 13.68
N GLY A 51 0.24 -19.24 13.71
CA GLY A 51 -0.39 -18.36 14.69
C GLY A 51 -0.24 -16.87 14.40
N VAL A 52 0.21 -16.48 13.20
CA VAL A 52 0.20 -15.10 12.71
C VAL A 52 -0.79 -14.97 11.57
N ASN A 53 -1.77 -14.08 11.72
CA ASN A 53 -2.84 -13.86 10.74
C ASN A 53 -2.74 -12.44 10.20
N VAL A 54 -2.66 -12.29 8.88
CA VAL A 54 -2.59 -10.99 8.21
C VAL A 54 -3.84 -10.76 7.39
N ARG A 55 -4.43 -9.57 7.53
CA ARG A 55 -5.58 -9.11 6.74
C ARG A 55 -5.29 -7.74 6.19
N ASN A 56 -5.82 -7.44 5.01
CA ASN A 56 -5.80 -6.08 4.47
C ASN A 56 -7.09 -5.36 4.83
N MET A 57 -7.00 -4.11 5.26
CA MET A 57 -8.15 -3.31 5.66
C MET A 57 -9.00 -2.92 4.46
N THR A 58 -8.34 -2.43 3.41
CA THR A 58 -9.04 -1.85 2.25
C THR A 58 -9.51 -2.90 1.25
N ALA A 59 -10.56 -2.56 0.50
CA ALA A 59 -11.06 -3.37 -0.60
C ALA A 59 -10.03 -3.49 -1.74
N PRO A 60 -10.07 -4.57 -2.56
CA PRO A 60 -9.07 -4.84 -3.61
C PRO A 60 -8.89 -3.73 -4.64
N GLN A 61 -9.93 -2.93 -4.89
CA GLN A 61 -9.95 -1.83 -5.86
C GLN A 61 -9.61 -0.46 -5.26
N THR A 62 -9.31 -0.38 -3.95
CA THR A 62 -8.97 0.88 -3.30
C THR A 62 -7.62 1.39 -3.81
N GLY A 63 -7.59 2.63 -4.27
CA GLY A 63 -6.38 3.33 -4.68
C GLY A 63 -5.54 3.85 -3.51
N CYS A 64 -4.91 5.02 -3.66
CA CYS A 64 -4.18 5.69 -2.59
C CYS A 64 -5.12 6.14 -1.46
N LEU A 65 -4.56 6.31 -0.24
CA LEU A 65 -5.36 6.49 0.98
C LEU A 65 -5.44 7.95 1.46
N HIS A 66 -5.00 8.93 0.65
CA HIS A 66 -5.00 10.33 1.06
C HIS A 66 -6.39 10.81 1.55
N ASP A 67 -7.43 10.49 0.77
CA ASP A 67 -8.82 10.88 1.04
C ASP A 67 -9.69 9.72 1.53
N TYR A 68 -9.04 8.61 1.94
CA TYR A 68 -9.77 7.44 2.37
C TYR A 68 -10.57 7.70 3.65
N GLN A 69 -11.86 7.41 3.60
CA GLN A 69 -12.75 7.50 4.76
C GLN A 69 -12.97 6.11 5.37
N LEU A 70 -12.63 5.98 6.65
CA LEU A 70 -12.84 4.74 7.40
C LEU A 70 -14.32 4.35 7.43
N SER A 71 -14.61 3.15 7.01
CA SER A 71 -15.91 2.52 7.16
C SER A 71 -16.10 1.89 8.54
N VAL A 72 -17.33 1.55 8.87
CA VAL A 72 -17.64 0.78 10.10
C VAL A 72 -16.96 -0.59 10.08
N GLU A 73 -16.81 -1.19 8.92
CA GLU A 73 -16.17 -2.50 8.77
C GLU A 73 -14.65 -2.41 9.01
N ASP A 74 -14.00 -1.34 8.54
CA ASP A 74 -12.58 -1.09 8.82
C ASP A 74 -12.34 -0.96 10.32
N MET A 75 -13.19 -0.20 11.01
CA MET A 75 -13.11 -0.04 12.46
C MET A 75 -13.30 -1.37 13.21
N LYS A 76 -14.18 -2.25 12.74
CA LYS A 76 -14.34 -3.60 13.30
C LYS A 76 -13.10 -4.47 13.06
N GLN A 77 -12.51 -4.41 11.85
CA GLN A 77 -11.27 -5.13 11.56
C GLN A 77 -10.14 -4.70 12.49
N LEU A 78 -10.02 -3.39 12.75
CA LEU A 78 -9.02 -2.82 13.65
C LEU A 78 -9.34 -3.11 15.14
N GLU A 79 -10.61 -3.39 15.49
CA GLU A 79 -10.98 -3.77 16.86
C GLU A 79 -10.37 -5.10 17.29
N ASP A 80 -10.31 -6.04 16.36
CA ASP A 80 -9.75 -7.38 16.56
C ASP A 80 -8.23 -7.44 16.32
N ALA A 81 -7.59 -6.34 15.92
CA ALA A 81 -6.17 -6.31 15.59
C ALA A 81 -5.28 -6.11 16.82
N ASP A 82 -4.18 -6.83 16.88
CA ASP A 82 -3.08 -6.57 17.82
C ASP A 82 -2.10 -5.56 17.24
N ILE A 83 -1.87 -5.62 15.91
CA ILE A 83 -0.91 -4.80 15.18
C ILE A 83 -1.57 -4.21 13.92
N PHE A 84 -1.32 -2.92 13.67
CA PHE A 84 -1.72 -2.23 12.45
C PHE A 84 -0.48 -1.77 11.68
N VAL A 85 -0.26 -2.34 10.50
CA VAL A 85 0.85 -1.98 9.62
C VAL A 85 0.37 -0.93 8.63
N VAL A 86 0.98 0.24 8.69
CA VAL A 86 0.68 1.40 7.84
C VAL A 86 1.89 1.77 7.00
N ASN A 87 1.64 2.45 5.88
CA ASN A 87 2.74 3.12 5.16
C ASN A 87 3.39 4.17 6.05
N GLY A 88 2.58 5.00 6.68
CA GLY A 88 3.04 6.19 7.39
C GLY A 88 3.40 7.32 6.43
N GLY A 89 4.14 8.32 6.92
CA GLY A 89 4.54 9.46 6.11
C GLY A 89 3.38 10.34 5.64
N GLY A 90 2.21 10.24 6.27
CA GLY A 90 1.01 11.02 5.93
C GLY A 90 0.03 10.30 4.98
N MET A 91 0.35 9.11 4.48
CA MET A 91 -0.54 8.36 3.57
C MET A 91 -1.91 8.08 4.20
N GLU A 92 -1.93 7.65 5.44
CA GLU A 92 -3.17 7.37 6.18
C GLU A 92 -3.63 8.60 6.96
N SER A 93 -4.37 9.51 6.31
CA SER A 93 -4.90 10.73 6.93
C SER A 93 -5.78 10.47 8.18
N PHE A 94 -6.37 9.27 8.24
CA PHE A 94 -7.23 8.82 9.34
C PHE A 94 -6.48 8.22 10.55
N LEU A 95 -5.15 8.04 10.48
CA LEU A 95 -4.38 7.26 11.48
C LEU A 95 -4.51 7.82 12.91
N SER A 96 -4.53 9.14 13.08
CA SER A 96 -4.73 9.77 14.38
C SER A 96 -6.04 9.34 15.04
N LYS A 97 -7.14 9.31 14.28
CA LYS A 97 -8.45 8.86 14.78
C LYS A 97 -8.42 7.40 15.25
N VAL A 98 -7.69 6.55 14.53
CA VAL A 98 -7.53 5.12 14.90
C VAL A 98 -6.75 5.01 16.22
N THR A 99 -5.59 5.66 16.33
CA THR A 99 -4.73 5.58 17.51
C THR A 99 -5.36 6.18 18.76
N GLU A 100 -6.14 7.24 18.61
CA GLU A 100 -6.91 7.82 19.72
C GLU A 100 -8.00 6.88 20.25
N SER A 101 -8.67 6.16 19.35
CA SER A 101 -9.76 5.23 19.70
C SER A 101 -9.26 3.87 20.17
N LYS A 102 -8.09 3.41 19.72
CA LYS A 102 -7.54 2.06 19.93
C LYS A 102 -6.16 2.11 20.61
N LYS A 103 -6.11 2.58 21.86
CA LYS A 103 -4.86 2.80 22.63
C LYS A 103 -3.97 1.57 22.81
N LYS A 104 -4.49 0.35 22.61
CA LYS A 104 -3.73 -0.91 22.73
C LYS A 104 -3.20 -1.41 21.40
N LEU A 105 -3.69 -0.87 20.29
CA LEU A 105 -3.26 -1.25 18.95
C LEU A 105 -1.81 -0.79 18.74
N GLN A 106 -0.93 -1.73 18.40
CA GLN A 106 0.46 -1.40 18.06
C GLN A 106 0.54 -0.97 16.59
N VAL A 107 1.04 0.22 16.35
CA VAL A 107 1.24 0.72 14.98
C VAL A 107 2.66 0.43 14.52
N VAL A 108 2.78 -0.15 13.34
CA VAL A 108 4.02 -0.41 12.61
C VAL A 108 4.04 0.50 11.40
N GLU A 109 4.92 1.51 11.40
CA GLU A 109 5.06 2.46 10.30
C GLU A 109 6.19 2.02 9.36
N ALA A 110 5.83 1.66 8.13
CA ALA A 110 6.80 1.22 7.13
C ALA A 110 7.76 2.35 6.69
N ALA A 111 7.27 3.58 6.60
CA ALA A 111 8.05 4.76 6.21
C ALA A 111 8.99 5.29 7.30
N LYS A 112 9.01 4.68 8.49
CA LYS A 112 9.80 5.18 9.62
C LYS A 112 11.27 5.39 9.26
N ASP A 113 11.77 6.61 9.55
CA ASP A 113 13.17 7.00 9.33
C ASP A 113 13.65 6.93 7.86
N ILE A 114 12.72 6.85 6.90
CA ILE A 114 13.06 6.95 5.47
C ILE A 114 12.95 8.43 5.04
N PRO A 115 14.00 9.03 4.48
CA PRO A 115 13.92 10.39 3.94
C PRO A 115 12.86 10.48 2.84
N MET A 116 11.92 11.42 2.97
CA MET A 116 10.86 11.62 1.99
C MET A 116 11.20 12.73 1.01
N LEU A 117 10.87 12.51 -0.25
CA LEU A 117 10.81 13.56 -1.26
C LEU A 117 9.70 14.55 -0.87
N LYS A 118 9.87 15.79 -1.30
CA LYS A 118 8.89 16.85 -1.08
C LYS A 118 8.35 17.32 -2.43
N ASP A 119 7.07 17.51 -2.49
CA ASP A 119 6.35 18.17 -3.58
C ASP A 119 5.74 19.50 -3.11
N ALA A 120 4.84 20.07 -3.90
CA ALA A 120 4.19 21.34 -3.57
C ALA A 120 3.26 21.24 -2.34
N GLU A 121 2.78 20.05 -2.02
CA GLU A 121 1.83 19.80 -0.93
C GLU A 121 2.52 19.33 0.36
N GLY A 122 3.78 18.94 0.28
CA GLY A 122 4.58 18.54 1.43
C GLY A 122 5.41 17.27 1.20
N PRO A 123 5.60 16.43 2.22
CA PRO A 123 6.30 15.17 2.08
C PRO A 123 5.48 14.18 1.25
N ASN A 124 6.03 13.68 0.15
CA ASN A 124 5.37 12.70 -0.71
C ASN A 124 5.40 11.29 -0.07
N PRO A 125 4.26 10.68 0.24
CA PRO A 125 4.22 9.41 0.97
C PRO A 125 4.32 8.15 0.10
N HIS A 126 4.46 8.26 -1.24
CA HIS A 126 4.44 7.12 -2.17
C HIS A 126 5.77 6.33 -2.22
N LEU A 127 6.38 6.12 -1.06
CA LEU A 127 7.69 5.47 -0.90
C LEU A 127 7.76 4.08 -1.54
N TRP A 128 6.69 3.29 -1.46
CA TRP A 128 6.67 1.92 -1.99
C TRP A 128 6.84 1.84 -3.51
N VAL A 129 6.58 2.91 -4.24
CA VAL A 129 6.76 2.94 -5.71
C VAL A 129 8.24 2.97 -6.09
N GLY A 130 9.12 3.46 -5.20
CA GLY A 130 10.57 3.35 -5.34
C GLY A 130 11.09 2.04 -4.73
N ILE A 131 11.69 1.17 -5.55
CA ILE A 131 12.12 -0.16 -5.10
C ILE A 131 13.14 -0.12 -3.96
N THR A 132 14.03 0.88 -3.92
CA THR A 132 14.98 1.08 -2.81
C THR A 132 14.23 1.43 -1.52
N CYS A 133 13.26 2.32 -1.58
CA CYS A 133 12.43 2.69 -0.43
C CYS A 133 11.58 1.51 0.04
N TYR A 134 11.01 0.73 -0.88
CA TYR A 134 10.21 -0.45 -0.52
C TYR A 134 11.05 -1.53 0.18
N ILE A 135 12.29 -1.75 -0.25
CA ILE A 135 13.24 -2.62 0.46
C ILE A 135 13.44 -2.14 1.92
N GLN A 136 13.58 -0.83 2.13
CA GLN A 136 13.70 -0.29 3.48
C GLN A 136 12.39 -0.43 4.28
N GLN A 137 11.24 -0.24 3.63
CA GLN A 137 9.92 -0.45 4.25
C GLN A 137 9.74 -1.90 4.71
N VAL A 138 10.10 -2.88 3.89
CA VAL A 138 10.06 -4.32 4.27
C VAL A 138 10.93 -4.58 5.51
N LYS A 139 12.14 -3.99 5.55
CA LYS A 139 13.01 -4.10 6.72
C LYS A 139 12.39 -3.45 7.95
N ASN A 140 11.85 -2.24 7.83
CA ASN A 140 11.20 -1.52 8.92
C ASN A 140 10.00 -2.29 9.50
N ILE A 141 9.19 -2.90 8.62
CA ILE A 141 8.07 -3.76 9.03
C ILE A 141 8.60 -4.94 9.85
N ALA A 142 9.60 -5.66 9.36
CA ALA A 142 10.17 -6.81 10.06
C ALA A 142 10.76 -6.44 11.41
N ASP A 143 11.55 -5.35 11.49
CA ASP A 143 12.18 -4.89 12.73
C ASP A 143 11.17 -4.46 13.79
N GLN A 144 10.04 -3.85 13.36
CA GLN A 144 8.98 -3.43 14.28
C GLN A 144 8.07 -4.60 14.67
N LEU A 145 7.75 -5.52 13.74
CA LEU A 145 7.03 -6.75 14.07
C LEU A 145 7.84 -7.62 15.06
N ALA A 146 9.16 -7.73 14.90
CA ALA A 146 10.02 -8.44 15.82
C ALA A 146 10.03 -7.85 17.25
N LYS A 147 9.77 -6.55 17.39
CA LYS A 147 9.60 -5.90 18.70
C LYS A 147 8.21 -6.10 19.28
N ALA A 148 7.19 -6.06 18.43
CA ALA A 148 5.79 -6.20 18.83
C ALA A 148 5.45 -7.65 19.21
N ASP A 149 6.06 -8.61 18.54
CA ASP A 149 5.89 -10.05 18.74
C ASP A 149 7.27 -10.74 18.84
N ALA A 150 7.86 -10.66 20.00
CA ALA A 150 9.19 -11.19 20.28
C ALA A 150 9.29 -12.72 20.09
N LYS A 151 8.16 -13.44 20.20
CA LYS A 151 8.11 -14.89 20.00
C LYS A 151 8.53 -15.30 18.58
N HIS A 152 8.17 -14.52 17.59
CA HIS A 152 8.45 -14.83 16.17
C HIS A 152 9.54 -13.91 15.56
N ALA A 153 10.28 -13.15 16.38
CA ALA A 153 11.22 -12.11 15.95
C ALA A 153 12.24 -12.60 14.91
N ASP A 154 12.86 -13.76 15.14
CA ASP A 154 13.87 -14.30 14.22
C ASP A 154 13.28 -14.76 12.88
N LEU A 155 12.03 -15.25 12.89
CA LEU A 155 11.33 -15.66 11.68
C LEU A 155 10.97 -14.46 10.82
N TYR A 156 10.48 -13.36 11.41
CA TYR A 156 10.22 -12.11 10.69
C TYR A 156 11.47 -11.59 9.99
N LYS A 157 12.60 -11.54 10.67
CA LYS A 157 13.88 -11.09 10.09
C LYS A 157 14.34 -11.99 8.97
N LYS A 158 14.33 -13.31 9.19
CA LYS A 158 14.71 -14.30 8.16
C LYS A 158 13.87 -14.18 6.89
N ASN A 159 12.56 -14.06 7.06
CA ASN A 159 11.63 -13.94 5.93
C ASN A 159 11.84 -12.61 5.18
N ALA A 160 12.03 -11.51 5.92
CA ALA A 160 12.36 -10.22 5.32
C ALA A 160 13.65 -10.28 4.52
N GLU A 161 14.72 -10.89 5.03
CA GLU A 161 15.97 -11.07 4.30
C GLU A 161 15.77 -11.83 2.99
N ALA A 162 14.97 -12.92 3.03
CA ALA A 162 14.65 -13.70 1.84
C ALA A 162 13.87 -12.89 0.80
N TYR A 163 12.89 -12.09 1.23
CA TYR A 163 12.11 -11.23 0.33
C TYR A 163 12.95 -10.06 -0.20
N ILE A 164 13.76 -9.43 0.64
CA ILE A 164 14.69 -8.37 0.24
C ILE A 164 15.69 -8.88 -0.81
N ALA A 165 16.15 -10.14 -0.73
CA ALA A 165 17.00 -10.72 -1.77
C ALA A 165 16.29 -10.77 -3.13
N LYS A 166 14.99 -11.12 -3.18
CA LYS A 166 14.19 -11.08 -4.41
C LYS A 166 14.05 -9.65 -4.93
N LEU A 167 13.74 -8.69 -4.05
CA LEU A 167 13.60 -7.26 -4.41
C LEU A 167 14.91 -6.68 -4.96
N LYS A 168 16.07 -7.03 -4.37
CA LYS A 168 17.38 -6.61 -4.88
C LYS A 168 17.67 -7.15 -6.28
N ARG A 169 17.30 -8.41 -6.55
CA ARG A 169 17.42 -8.98 -7.90
C ARG A 169 16.52 -8.23 -8.88
N LEU A 170 15.25 -8.03 -8.53
CA LEU A 170 14.32 -7.24 -9.36
C LEU A 170 14.88 -5.83 -9.63
N LYS A 171 15.42 -5.15 -8.61
CA LYS A 171 16.07 -3.85 -8.78
C LYS A 171 17.17 -3.89 -9.85
N GLN A 172 18.06 -4.90 -9.81
CA GLN A 172 19.11 -5.07 -10.81
C GLN A 172 18.54 -5.29 -12.22
N ASP A 173 17.50 -6.12 -12.35
CA ASP A 173 16.83 -6.38 -13.63
C ASP A 173 16.14 -5.12 -14.17
N MET A 174 15.52 -4.31 -13.32
CA MET A 174 14.93 -3.01 -13.70
C MET A 174 16.00 -2.03 -14.17
N HIS A 175 17.11 -1.88 -13.46
CA HIS A 175 18.25 -1.06 -13.88
C HIS A 175 18.81 -1.50 -15.22
N ALA A 176 18.99 -2.80 -15.44
CA ALA A 176 19.49 -3.35 -16.71
C ALA A 176 18.60 -2.96 -17.91
N LYS A 177 17.28 -2.82 -17.70
CA LYS A 177 16.32 -2.43 -18.74
C LYS A 177 16.23 -0.92 -18.93
N ILE A 178 16.24 -0.15 -17.84
CA ILE A 178 15.93 1.28 -17.84
C ILE A 178 17.18 2.15 -18.02
N ASP A 179 18.31 1.82 -17.38
CA ASP A 179 19.52 2.65 -17.41
C ASP A 179 20.07 2.90 -18.83
N PRO A 180 20.00 1.96 -19.80
CA PRO A 180 20.47 2.20 -21.15
C PRO A 180 19.61 3.16 -21.98
N LEU A 181 18.38 3.46 -21.52
CA LEU A 181 17.46 4.32 -22.27
C LEU A 181 18.01 5.76 -22.35
N LYS A 182 17.88 6.38 -23.51
CA LYS A 182 18.32 7.76 -23.74
C LYS A 182 17.27 8.79 -23.35
N ASN A 183 16.00 8.45 -23.59
CA ASN A 183 14.89 9.32 -23.24
C ASN A 183 14.56 9.13 -21.77
N ARG A 184 14.42 10.24 -21.06
CA ARG A 184 14.20 10.25 -19.59
C ARG A 184 12.94 10.98 -19.18
N LYS A 185 12.29 11.68 -20.13
CA LYS A 185 11.13 12.51 -19.85
C LYS A 185 9.86 11.69 -19.87
N ILE A 186 9.11 11.78 -18.79
CA ILE A 186 7.82 11.13 -18.62
C ILE A 186 6.77 12.14 -18.17
N VAL A 187 5.52 11.87 -18.51
CA VAL A 187 4.35 12.56 -17.95
C VAL A 187 3.53 11.50 -17.24
N THR A 188 3.28 11.70 -15.94
CA THR A 188 2.47 10.79 -15.13
C THR A 188 1.10 11.40 -14.86
N PHE A 189 0.12 10.57 -14.52
CA PHE A 189 -1.23 11.05 -14.23
C PHE A 189 -1.46 11.30 -12.74
N HIS A 190 -0.63 10.74 -11.87
CA HIS A 190 -0.70 10.91 -10.43
C HIS A 190 0.71 11.10 -9.85
N GLU A 191 0.83 11.76 -8.71
CA GLU A 191 2.10 12.01 -8.03
C GLU A 191 2.67 10.78 -7.30
N ALA A 192 2.39 9.57 -7.78
CA ALA A 192 2.88 8.33 -7.16
C ALA A 192 4.33 7.97 -7.54
N PHE A 193 4.87 8.51 -8.64
CA PHE A 193 6.10 8.01 -9.25
C PHE A 193 7.41 8.76 -8.96
N PRO A 194 7.50 9.81 -8.12
CA PRO A 194 8.75 10.53 -7.88
C PRO A 194 9.89 9.65 -7.39
N TYR A 195 9.62 8.67 -6.52
CA TYR A 195 10.66 7.75 -6.02
C TYR A 195 11.16 6.78 -7.09
N MET A 196 10.28 6.31 -7.99
CA MET A 196 10.68 5.53 -9.16
C MET A 196 11.48 6.40 -10.12
N ALA A 197 11.07 7.63 -10.37
CA ALA A 197 11.78 8.58 -11.21
C ALA A 197 13.17 8.89 -10.65
N GLN A 198 13.29 9.11 -9.34
CA GLN A 198 14.59 9.30 -8.68
C GLN A 198 15.49 8.07 -8.83
N GLU A 199 14.97 6.85 -8.59
CA GLU A 199 15.72 5.60 -8.70
C GLU A 199 16.35 5.44 -10.08
N PHE A 200 15.57 5.69 -11.13
CA PHE A 200 16.00 5.46 -12.52
C PHE A 200 16.41 6.75 -13.26
N LYS A 201 16.58 7.87 -12.57
CA LYS A 201 16.96 9.18 -13.16
C LYS A 201 16.00 9.59 -14.28
N LEU A 202 14.72 9.34 -14.12
CA LEU A 202 13.67 9.85 -15.01
C LEU A 202 13.32 11.29 -14.59
N GLU A 203 12.89 12.07 -15.55
CA GLU A 203 12.40 13.44 -15.36
C GLU A 203 10.87 13.44 -15.53
N ILE A 204 10.14 13.62 -14.44
CA ILE A 204 8.70 13.87 -14.50
C ILE A 204 8.52 15.31 -14.98
N VAL A 205 8.07 15.48 -16.21
CA VAL A 205 7.89 16.79 -16.83
C VAL A 205 6.63 17.47 -16.32
N ASP A 206 5.57 16.66 -16.13
CA ASP A 206 4.30 17.11 -15.58
C ASP A 206 3.52 15.97 -14.95
N VAL A 207 2.61 16.31 -14.05
CA VAL A 207 1.63 15.42 -13.43
C VAL A 207 0.24 15.95 -13.75
N VAL A 208 -0.59 15.13 -14.42
CA VAL A 208 -1.88 15.58 -14.99
C VAL A 208 -2.94 15.76 -13.92
N GLU A 209 -3.08 14.76 -13.04
CA GLU A 209 -4.01 14.76 -11.90
C GLU A 209 -3.18 14.59 -10.63
N ARG A 210 -3.05 15.64 -9.83
CA ARG A 210 -2.25 15.58 -8.59
C ARG A 210 -2.88 14.63 -7.58
N GLU A 211 -4.20 14.73 -7.45
CA GLU A 211 -5.00 13.82 -6.65
C GLU A 211 -5.94 13.00 -7.54
N PRO A 212 -6.09 11.70 -7.29
CA PRO A 212 -6.96 10.84 -8.07
C PRO A 212 -8.41 11.35 -8.11
N GLY A 213 -8.96 11.47 -9.32
CA GLY A 213 -10.33 11.95 -9.54
C GLY A 213 -10.48 13.47 -9.61
N THR A 214 -9.39 14.23 -9.56
CA THR A 214 -9.41 15.67 -9.87
C THR A 214 -9.14 15.85 -11.36
N GLU A 215 -10.20 16.16 -12.12
CA GLU A 215 -10.02 16.46 -13.55
C GLU A 215 -9.23 17.76 -13.73
N PRO A 216 -8.21 17.78 -14.63
CA PRO A 216 -7.47 18.99 -14.93
C PRO A 216 -8.38 20.05 -15.55
N THR A 217 -8.15 21.30 -15.21
CA THR A 217 -8.84 22.43 -15.83
C THR A 217 -8.47 22.53 -17.33
N PRO A 218 -9.30 23.15 -18.16
CA PRO A 218 -8.98 23.38 -19.59
C PRO A 218 -7.63 24.08 -19.80
N GLN A 219 -7.26 25.01 -18.90
CA GLN A 219 -6.00 25.75 -18.98
C GLN A 219 -4.80 24.84 -18.66
N GLU A 220 -4.90 23.98 -17.64
CA GLU A 220 -3.87 23.00 -17.30
C GLU A 220 -3.70 21.97 -18.42
N LEU A 221 -4.81 21.51 -18.99
CA LEU A 221 -4.79 20.57 -20.11
C LEU A 221 -4.12 21.19 -21.36
N GLU A 222 -4.38 22.47 -21.67
CA GLU A 222 -3.74 23.19 -22.77
C GLU A 222 -2.23 23.34 -22.55
N ALA A 223 -1.81 23.69 -21.33
CA ALA A 223 -0.40 23.80 -20.95
C ALA A 223 0.32 22.44 -21.11
N LEU A 224 -0.27 21.36 -20.64
CA LEU A 224 0.23 20.01 -20.77
C LEU A 224 0.36 19.58 -22.23
N ILE A 225 -0.67 19.82 -23.06
CA ILE A 225 -0.63 19.53 -24.50
C ILE A 225 0.55 20.24 -25.18
N LYS A 226 0.79 21.50 -24.83
CA LYS A 226 1.92 22.27 -25.36
C LYS A 226 3.26 21.67 -24.93
N GLN A 227 3.41 21.25 -23.68
CA GLN A 227 4.62 20.60 -23.20
C GLN A 227 4.88 19.28 -23.91
N VAL A 228 3.86 18.39 -23.96
CA VAL A 228 3.97 17.07 -24.61
C VAL A 228 4.30 17.20 -26.10
N LYS A 229 3.77 18.21 -26.80
CA LYS A 229 4.13 18.49 -28.21
C LYS A 229 5.62 18.79 -28.39
N GLY A 230 6.27 19.38 -27.38
CA GLY A 230 7.70 19.70 -27.37
C GLY A 230 8.61 18.55 -26.93
N MET A 231 8.08 17.42 -26.50
CA MET A 231 8.88 16.28 -26.03
C MET A 231 9.43 15.45 -27.19
N PRO A 232 10.67 14.93 -27.09
CA PRO A 232 11.26 14.04 -28.10
C PRO A 232 10.52 12.68 -28.16
N VAL A 233 10.03 12.20 -27.04
CA VAL A 233 9.21 11.00 -26.94
C VAL A 233 7.87 11.39 -26.32
N LYS A 234 6.81 10.99 -26.99
CA LYS A 234 5.45 11.31 -26.58
C LYS A 234 4.85 10.09 -25.89
N ALA A 235 5.20 9.90 -24.60
CA ALA A 235 4.70 8.83 -23.76
C ALA A 235 3.99 9.43 -22.52
N LEU A 236 2.75 9.03 -22.34
CA LEU A 236 1.91 9.38 -21.17
C LEU A 236 1.72 8.12 -20.36
N PHE A 237 1.86 8.24 -19.04
CA PHE A 237 1.75 7.10 -18.13
C PHE A 237 0.54 7.27 -17.22
N ALA A 238 -0.52 6.54 -17.54
CA ALA A 238 -1.74 6.45 -16.74
C ALA A 238 -1.66 5.27 -15.76
N GLU A 239 -2.46 5.29 -14.72
CA GLU A 239 -2.58 4.19 -13.77
C GLU A 239 -3.80 3.31 -14.10
N PRO A 240 -3.71 1.98 -13.89
CA PRO A 240 -4.77 1.07 -14.30
C PRO A 240 -6.08 1.22 -13.53
N GLN A 241 -6.05 1.85 -12.34
CA GLN A 241 -7.19 2.02 -11.45
C GLN A 241 -7.97 3.32 -11.67
N TYR A 242 -7.48 4.24 -12.50
CA TYR A 242 -8.12 5.54 -12.75
C TYR A 242 -8.61 5.69 -14.18
N SER A 243 -9.52 6.66 -14.39
CA SER A 243 -10.07 6.95 -15.73
C SER A 243 -8.97 7.46 -16.66
N PRO A 244 -8.85 6.93 -17.88
CA PRO A 244 -7.88 7.41 -18.85
C PRO A 244 -8.34 8.67 -19.62
N ALA A 245 -9.48 9.28 -19.30
CA ALA A 245 -10.13 10.31 -20.13
C ALA A 245 -9.24 11.53 -20.41
N ALA A 246 -8.53 12.04 -19.39
CA ALA A 246 -7.58 13.14 -19.58
C ALA A 246 -6.37 12.70 -20.43
N ALA A 247 -5.84 11.46 -20.20
CA ALA A 247 -4.78 10.89 -21.01
C ALA A 247 -5.17 10.77 -22.48
N GLU A 248 -6.38 10.28 -22.75
CA GLU A 248 -6.92 10.13 -24.12
C GLU A 248 -7.05 11.47 -24.83
N THR A 249 -7.45 12.52 -24.10
CA THR A 249 -7.54 13.88 -24.66
C THR A 249 -6.15 14.39 -25.05
N VAL A 250 -5.17 14.29 -24.15
CA VAL A 250 -3.78 14.69 -24.47
C VAL A 250 -3.20 13.86 -25.60
N ALA A 251 -3.42 12.55 -25.60
CA ALA A 251 -2.95 11.65 -26.64
C ALA A 251 -3.50 12.03 -28.03
N ARG A 252 -4.80 12.32 -28.11
CA ARG A 252 -5.46 12.74 -29.36
C ARG A 252 -4.88 14.04 -29.92
N GLU A 253 -4.61 15.02 -29.07
CA GLU A 253 -4.11 16.34 -29.46
C GLU A 253 -2.61 16.37 -29.79
N THR A 254 -1.84 15.40 -29.28
CA THR A 254 -0.38 15.40 -29.37
C THR A 254 0.19 14.25 -30.21
N GLY A 255 -0.62 13.22 -30.48
CA GLY A 255 -0.15 11.95 -31.06
C GLY A 255 0.68 11.13 -30.07
N ALA A 256 0.63 11.41 -28.78
CA ALA A 256 1.30 10.64 -27.76
C ALA A 256 0.65 9.26 -27.58
N LYS A 257 1.44 8.28 -27.16
CA LYS A 257 0.94 6.96 -26.76
C LYS A 257 0.70 6.93 -25.27
N ILE A 258 -0.37 6.25 -24.87
CA ILE A 258 -0.69 6.00 -23.45
C ILE A 258 -0.13 4.64 -23.08
N TYR A 259 0.61 4.62 -21.99
CA TYR A 259 1.13 3.42 -21.34
C TYR A 259 0.58 3.34 -19.92
N GLN A 260 0.62 2.15 -19.32
CA GLN A 260 0.18 1.98 -17.95
C GLN A 260 1.38 1.74 -17.03
N LEU A 261 1.53 2.55 -15.98
CA LEU A 261 2.37 2.27 -14.84
C LEU A 261 1.50 1.94 -13.64
N ASP A 262 1.78 0.81 -13.01
CA ASP A 262 1.02 0.30 -11.87
C ASP A 262 1.76 0.61 -10.57
N PRO A 263 1.24 1.48 -9.69
CA PRO A 263 1.83 1.73 -8.38
C PRO A 263 1.61 0.57 -7.39
N CYS A 264 0.99 -0.53 -7.81
CA CYS A 264 0.72 -1.71 -7.00
C CYS A 264 -0.18 -1.43 -5.78
N VAL A 265 -1.13 -0.51 -5.90
CA VAL A 265 -2.05 -0.13 -4.79
C VAL A 265 -3.30 -0.99 -4.74
N THR A 266 -3.65 -1.65 -5.85
CA THR A 266 -4.84 -2.49 -5.97
C THR A 266 -4.49 -3.96 -6.09
N GLY A 267 -5.33 -4.82 -5.54
CA GLY A 267 -5.17 -6.27 -5.64
C GLY A 267 -5.90 -7.03 -4.56
N GLU A 268 -6.16 -8.30 -4.81
CA GLU A 268 -6.80 -9.17 -3.83
C GLU A 268 -5.82 -9.56 -2.71
N ALA A 269 -6.23 -9.34 -1.47
CA ALA A 269 -5.47 -9.69 -0.28
C ALA A 269 -5.56 -11.20 -0.02
N LYS A 270 -4.79 -11.98 -0.78
CA LYS A 270 -4.68 -13.43 -0.68
C LYS A 270 -3.22 -13.84 -0.49
N PRO A 271 -2.93 -14.89 0.31
CA PRO A 271 -1.55 -15.34 0.58
C PRO A 271 -0.75 -15.70 -0.68
N GLU A 272 -1.41 -16.20 -1.74
CA GLU A 272 -0.79 -16.50 -3.03
C GLU A 272 -0.28 -15.27 -3.79
N ASN A 273 -0.72 -14.06 -3.42
CA ASN A 273 -0.33 -12.80 -4.07
C ASN A 273 0.96 -12.20 -3.48
N LYS A 274 1.76 -12.98 -2.75
CA LYS A 274 3.04 -12.52 -2.18
C LYS A 274 4.06 -12.00 -3.20
N ASP A 275 3.97 -12.40 -4.46
CA ASP A 275 4.83 -11.89 -5.53
C ASP A 275 4.17 -10.76 -6.36
N ALA A 276 3.03 -10.19 -5.92
CA ALA A 276 2.30 -9.16 -6.67
C ALA A 276 3.16 -7.92 -6.94
N TYR A 277 3.85 -7.42 -5.92
CA TYR A 277 4.75 -6.27 -6.07
C TYR A 277 5.89 -6.56 -7.07
N LEU A 278 6.52 -7.74 -6.98
CA LEU A 278 7.58 -8.13 -7.91
C LEU A 278 7.09 -8.14 -9.36
N LYS A 279 5.88 -8.65 -9.60
CA LYS A 279 5.27 -8.71 -10.93
C LYS A 279 4.91 -7.32 -11.47
N ALA A 280 4.30 -6.47 -10.63
CA ALA A 280 3.93 -5.11 -11.02
C ALA A 280 5.16 -4.28 -11.40
N MET A 281 6.20 -4.29 -10.57
CA MET A 281 7.42 -3.52 -10.84
C MET A 281 8.22 -4.07 -12.03
N ALA A 282 8.27 -5.38 -12.23
CA ALA A 282 8.88 -5.97 -13.42
C ALA A 282 8.15 -5.54 -14.70
N LYS A 283 6.80 -5.53 -14.69
CA LYS A 283 5.98 -5.04 -15.79
C LYS A 283 6.20 -3.54 -16.03
N ASN A 284 6.29 -2.74 -14.98
CA ASN A 284 6.59 -1.31 -15.10
C ASN A 284 7.93 -1.07 -15.81
N ALA A 285 8.95 -1.86 -15.47
CA ALA A 285 10.25 -1.76 -16.16
C ALA A 285 10.15 -2.10 -17.66
N ASP A 286 9.35 -3.11 -18.02
CA ASP A 286 9.11 -3.46 -19.45
C ASP A 286 8.38 -2.35 -20.18
N VAL A 287 7.36 -1.77 -19.54
CA VAL A 287 6.59 -0.63 -20.10
C VAL A 287 7.48 0.59 -20.30
N LEU A 288 8.30 0.95 -19.30
CA LEU A 288 9.24 2.06 -19.43
C LEU A 288 10.27 1.81 -20.54
N ALA A 289 10.80 0.58 -20.62
CA ALA A 289 11.75 0.20 -21.67
C ALA A 289 11.12 0.26 -23.07
N GLU A 290 9.84 -0.06 -23.23
CA GLU A 290 9.12 0.09 -24.49
C GLU A 290 8.85 1.55 -24.84
N ALA A 291 8.35 2.31 -23.87
CA ALA A 291 7.85 3.68 -24.09
C ALA A 291 8.97 4.70 -24.35
N LEU A 292 10.18 4.48 -23.82
CA LEU A 292 11.28 5.45 -23.82
C LEU A 292 12.43 5.09 -24.78
N LYS A 293 12.23 4.11 -25.66
CA LYS A 293 13.21 3.70 -26.71
C LYS A 293 13.49 4.79 -27.75
#